data_bf188adb37ce0fa486dd143cf10b65a6
#
_entry.id   bf188adb37ce0fa486dd143cf10b65a6
#
_cell.length_a   1.000
_cell.length_b   1.000
_cell.length_c   1.000
_cell.angle_alpha   90.00
_cell.angle_beta   90.00
_cell.angle_gamma   90.00
#
_symmetry.space_group_name_H-M   'P 1'
#
loop_
_entity.id
_entity.type
_entity.pdbx_description
1 polymer ?
#
loop_
_entity_poly.entity_id
_entity_poly.type
_entity_poly.pdbx_seq_one_letter_code
_entity_poly.pdbx_strand_id
1 'polypeptide(L)'
;MAEDGGDTARLRCTACDFTHWNNPTPVLAAVIEYNGQILLARNAAWPGKMYALITGFMEAGESPEEGIRREIAEETSLTTTALNLLGVYDFQRMNQVIIAYHAVCHGNVRLSPELVDYRLYNFADVKCWPAGTGYALAAFLRSRGFDPEFIDPVWRKEIDNTAD
;
A
#
# COMPACT_ATOMS: atom_id res chain seq x y z
N MET A 1 22.09 12.27 21.40
CA MET A 1 21.22 13.19 20.65
C MET A 1 20.39 14.03 21.63
N ALA A 2 20.18 15.31 21.37
CA ALA A 2 19.38 16.21 22.19
C ALA A 2 18.01 16.43 21.55
N GLU A 3 16.99 16.83 22.35
CA GLU A 3 15.69 17.28 21.84
C GLU A 3 15.80 18.67 21.20
N ASP A 4 15.00 18.96 20.19
CA ASP A 4 15.06 20.22 19.44
C ASP A 4 14.34 21.41 20.13
N GLY A 5 13.68 21.14 21.27
CA GLY A 5 12.98 22.15 22.06
C GLY A 5 11.65 22.66 21.47
N GLY A 6 11.12 22.01 20.40
CA GLY A 6 9.78 22.29 19.88
C GLY A 6 8.69 21.56 20.67
N ASP A 7 7.41 21.77 20.28
CA ASP A 7 6.24 21.13 20.91
C ASP A 7 6.28 19.59 20.75
N THR A 8 7.03 19.08 19.77
CA THR A 8 7.26 17.65 19.56
C THR A 8 8.73 17.35 19.78
N ALA A 9 9.04 16.49 20.75
CA ALA A 9 10.41 16.05 21.02
C ALA A 9 11.02 15.36 19.78
N ARG A 10 12.16 15.84 19.32
CA ARG A 10 12.93 15.30 18.20
C ARG A 10 14.36 15.03 18.59
N LEU A 11 14.96 14.02 18.01
CA LEU A 11 16.36 13.70 18.24
C LEU A 11 17.24 14.59 17.36
N ARG A 12 18.16 15.31 18.00
CA ARG A 12 19.15 16.15 17.31
C ARG A 12 20.55 15.64 17.57
N CYS A 13 21.36 15.59 16.52
CA CYS A 13 22.77 15.22 16.64
C CYS A 13 23.55 16.35 17.32
N THR A 14 24.31 16.03 18.34
CA THR A 14 25.15 17.01 19.04
C THR A 14 26.43 17.35 18.29
N ALA A 15 26.81 16.58 17.27
CA ALA A 15 28.05 16.77 16.51
C ALA A 15 27.84 17.54 15.17
N CYS A 16 26.64 17.49 14.54
CA CYS A 16 26.47 18.06 13.22
C CYS A 16 25.12 18.77 13.02
N ASP A 17 24.41 19.09 14.09
CA ASP A 17 23.10 19.78 14.07
C ASP A 17 21.98 19.07 13.29
N PHE A 18 22.19 17.86 12.79
CA PHE A 18 21.16 17.08 12.11
C PHE A 18 19.97 16.80 13.05
N THR A 19 18.77 17.08 12.60
CA THR A 19 17.54 16.76 13.33
C THR A 19 16.83 15.59 12.66
N HIS A 20 16.51 14.54 13.44
CA HIS A 20 15.69 13.43 12.98
C HIS A 20 14.22 13.81 13.08
N TRP A 21 13.61 14.18 11.96
CA TRP A 21 12.24 14.69 11.90
C TRP A 21 11.18 13.61 12.11
N ASN A 22 11.52 12.35 11.91
CA ASN A 22 10.62 11.21 11.97
C ASN A 22 9.36 11.39 11.09
N ASN A 23 9.55 11.97 9.91
CA ASN A 23 8.45 12.15 8.96
C ASN A 23 7.93 10.81 8.46
N PRO A 24 6.62 10.70 8.16
CA PRO A 24 6.09 9.50 7.54
C PRO A 24 6.78 9.19 6.22
N THR A 25 7.03 7.91 5.99
CA THR A 25 7.61 7.44 4.72
C THR A 25 6.52 7.38 3.65
N PRO A 26 6.74 7.98 2.46
CA PRO A 26 5.82 7.85 1.34
C PRO A 26 5.81 6.43 0.79
N VAL A 27 4.63 5.82 0.71
CA VAL A 27 4.38 4.51 0.12
C VAL A 27 3.37 4.67 -1.01
N LEU A 28 3.67 4.09 -2.15
CA LEU A 28 2.79 4.05 -3.31
C LEU A 28 1.96 2.78 -3.27
N ALA A 29 0.69 2.86 -3.66
CA ALA A 29 -0.20 1.71 -3.73
C ALA A 29 -1.04 1.73 -5.01
N ALA A 30 -1.29 0.55 -5.59
CA ALA A 30 -2.08 0.41 -6.79
C ALA A 30 -3.26 -0.54 -6.60
N VAL A 31 -4.47 -0.04 -6.84
CA VAL A 31 -5.62 -0.87 -7.18
C VAL A 31 -5.51 -1.19 -8.67
N ILE A 32 -5.00 -2.39 -8.98
CA ILE A 32 -4.79 -2.84 -10.36
C ILE A 32 -6.08 -3.44 -10.90
N GLU A 33 -6.62 -2.81 -11.94
CA GLU A 33 -7.66 -3.37 -12.79
C GLU A 33 -7.03 -4.09 -13.97
N TYR A 34 -7.20 -5.40 -14.02
CA TYR A 34 -6.66 -6.28 -15.04
C TYR A 34 -7.75 -7.19 -15.57
N ASN A 35 -8.01 -7.12 -16.88
CA ASN A 35 -9.12 -7.83 -17.52
C ASN A 35 -10.49 -7.62 -16.84
N GLY A 36 -10.77 -6.41 -16.37
CA GLY A 36 -12.01 -6.07 -15.67
C GLY A 36 -12.15 -6.62 -14.25
N GLN A 37 -11.07 -7.11 -13.68
CA GLN A 37 -11.00 -7.65 -12.31
C GLN A 37 -9.91 -6.93 -11.51
N ILE A 38 -9.99 -7.03 -10.18
CA ILE A 38 -8.96 -6.51 -9.27
C ILE A 38 -7.90 -7.58 -9.06
N LEU A 39 -6.63 -7.22 -9.29
CA LEU A 39 -5.48 -8.05 -8.97
C LEU A 39 -5.00 -7.77 -7.55
N LEU A 40 -4.99 -8.81 -6.71
CA LEU A 40 -4.32 -8.80 -5.41
C LEU A 40 -3.20 -9.83 -5.42
N ALA A 41 -2.09 -9.51 -4.75
CA ALA A 41 -0.92 -10.38 -4.68
C ALA A 41 -0.57 -10.74 -3.23
N ARG A 42 0.15 -11.85 -3.08
CA ARG A 42 0.64 -12.33 -1.79
C ARG A 42 2.14 -12.25 -1.74
N ASN A 43 2.66 -11.51 -0.76
CA ASN A 43 4.09 -11.43 -0.49
C ASN A 43 4.56 -12.66 0.28
N ALA A 44 5.74 -13.18 -0.05
CA ALA A 44 6.36 -14.33 0.59
C ALA A 44 6.64 -14.10 2.10
N ALA A 45 6.90 -12.86 2.48
CA ALA A 45 7.20 -12.49 3.87
C ALA A 45 5.96 -12.37 4.76
N TRP A 46 4.75 -12.36 4.20
CA TRP A 46 3.54 -12.22 5.00
C TRP A 46 3.07 -13.55 5.58
N PRO A 47 2.64 -13.58 6.85
CA PRO A 47 2.08 -14.78 7.45
C PRO A 47 0.73 -15.13 6.78
N GLY A 48 0.45 -16.43 6.66
CA GLY A 48 -0.83 -16.93 6.18
C GLY A 48 -1.07 -16.75 4.68
N LYS A 49 -2.35 -16.60 4.30
CA LYS A 49 -2.82 -16.48 2.91
C LYS A 49 -3.41 -15.09 2.63
N MET A 50 -2.77 -14.05 3.10
CA MET A 50 -3.23 -12.68 2.88
C MET A 50 -2.83 -12.19 1.48
N TYR A 51 -3.81 -11.68 0.74
CA TYR A 51 -3.62 -10.99 -0.53
C TYR A 51 -3.91 -9.51 -0.35
N ALA A 52 -3.07 -8.66 -0.92
CA ALA A 52 -3.18 -7.21 -0.80
C ALA A 52 -2.84 -6.50 -2.11
N LEU A 53 -2.97 -5.17 -2.11
CA LEU A 53 -2.57 -4.34 -3.23
C LEU A 53 -1.06 -4.41 -3.45
N ILE A 54 -0.63 -4.15 -4.68
CA ILE A 54 0.77 -3.87 -4.99
C ILE A 54 1.15 -2.55 -4.32
N THR A 55 2.25 -2.57 -3.59
CA THR A 55 2.79 -1.38 -2.90
C THR A 55 4.30 -1.33 -3.03
N GLY A 56 4.86 -0.13 -3.01
CA GLY A 56 6.30 0.06 -2.95
C GLY A 56 6.66 1.43 -2.39
N PHE A 57 7.90 1.59 -2.00
CA PHE A 57 8.41 2.86 -1.54
C PHE A 57 8.65 3.81 -2.70
N MET A 58 8.24 5.07 -2.53
CA MET A 58 8.61 6.11 -3.45
C MET A 58 10.11 6.37 -3.36
N GLU A 59 10.79 6.42 -4.50
CA GLU A 59 12.23 6.66 -4.57
C GLU A 59 12.55 8.14 -4.80
N ALA A 60 13.76 8.53 -4.43
CA ALA A 60 14.23 9.89 -4.67
C ALA A 60 14.36 10.16 -6.17
N GLY A 61 13.81 11.29 -6.61
CA GLY A 61 13.92 11.74 -8.01
C GLY A 61 12.80 11.26 -8.93
N GLU A 62 11.84 10.47 -8.43
CA GLU A 62 10.65 10.09 -9.19
C GLU A 62 9.40 10.84 -8.70
N SER A 63 8.44 11.04 -9.59
CA SER A 63 7.07 11.43 -9.20
C SER A 63 6.30 10.22 -8.67
N PRO A 64 5.22 10.43 -7.88
CA PRO A 64 4.38 9.32 -7.44
C PRO A 64 3.82 8.48 -8.58
N GLU A 65 3.48 9.09 -9.72
CA GLU A 65 2.99 8.40 -10.91
C GLU A 65 4.07 7.53 -11.58
N GLU A 66 5.30 8.03 -11.64
CA GLU A 66 6.44 7.26 -12.16
C GLU A 66 6.74 6.09 -11.25
N GLY A 67 6.78 6.33 -9.94
CA GLY A 67 7.06 5.30 -8.94
C GLY A 67 6.03 4.17 -8.95
N ILE A 68 4.74 4.47 -8.97
CA ILE A 68 3.73 3.41 -8.98
C ILE A 68 3.72 2.61 -10.29
N ARG A 69 4.03 3.24 -11.44
CA ARG A 69 4.19 2.52 -12.70
C ARG A 69 5.40 1.58 -12.66
N ARG A 70 6.50 2.02 -12.05
CA ARG A 70 7.70 1.21 -11.82
C ARG A 70 7.37 0.00 -10.95
N GLU A 71 6.75 0.21 -9.79
CA GLU A 71 6.36 -0.88 -8.88
C GLU A 71 5.44 -1.91 -9.55
N ILE A 72 4.42 -1.46 -10.29
CA ILE A 72 3.53 -2.38 -11.04
C ILE A 72 4.34 -3.21 -12.04
N ALA A 73 5.24 -2.57 -12.80
CA ALA A 73 6.05 -3.27 -13.79
C ALA A 73 7.04 -4.25 -13.16
N GLU A 74 7.71 -3.86 -12.08
CA GLU A 74 8.69 -4.69 -11.36
C GLU A 74 8.03 -5.90 -10.69
N GLU A 75 6.90 -5.67 -10.00
CA GLU A 75 6.22 -6.69 -9.22
C GLU A 75 5.38 -7.65 -10.06
N THR A 76 4.82 -7.20 -11.18
CA THR A 76 3.83 -7.97 -11.96
C THR A 76 4.17 -8.15 -13.43
N SER A 77 5.15 -7.42 -13.96
CA SER A 77 5.46 -7.31 -15.39
C SER A 77 4.32 -6.74 -16.25
N LEU A 78 3.31 -6.13 -15.64
CA LEU A 78 2.21 -5.50 -16.37
C LEU A 78 2.57 -4.09 -16.82
N THR A 79 1.93 -3.67 -17.92
CA THR A 79 2.01 -2.30 -18.43
C THR A 79 0.77 -1.51 -18.01
N THR A 80 0.97 -0.36 -17.40
CA THR A 80 -0.11 0.55 -16.99
C THR A 80 -0.53 1.44 -18.16
N THR A 81 -1.80 1.36 -18.57
CA THR A 81 -2.37 2.15 -19.67
C THR A 81 -3.14 3.38 -19.19
N ALA A 82 -3.76 3.30 -18.01
CA ALA A 82 -4.43 4.42 -17.37
C ALA A 82 -4.10 4.45 -15.89
N LEU A 83 -3.93 5.64 -15.33
CA LEU A 83 -3.58 5.86 -13.94
C LEU A 83 -4.36 7.04 -13.39
N ASN A 84 -5.09 6.84 -12.29
CA ASN A 84 -5.89 7.86 -11.64
C ASN A 84 -5.61 7.85 -10.14
N LEU A 85 -5.35 9.02 -9.56
CA LEU A 85 -5.19 9.16 -8.11
C LEU A 85 -6.51 8.84 -7.41
N LEU A 86 -6.48 7.92 -6.45
CA LEU A 86 -7.62 7.61 -5.56
C LEU A 86 -7.62 8.50 -4.32
N GLY A 87 -6.46 8.73 -3.75
CA GLY A 87 -6.32 9.55 -2.56
C GLY A 87 -5.03 9.28 -1.80
N VAL A 88 -4.93 9.98 -0.67
CA VAL A 88 -3.82 9.87 0.26
C VAL A 88 -4.38 9.37 1.60
N TYR A 89 -3.75 8.35 2.17
CA TYR A 89 -4.22 7.67 3.37
C TYR A 89 -3.09 7.60 4.40
N ASP A 90 -3.42 7.75 5.66
CA ASP A 90 -2.47 7.53 6.74
C ASP A 90 -2.33 6.04 7.07
N PHE A 91 -1.14 5.67 7.47
CA PHE A 91 -0.85 4.37 8.05
C PHE A 91 0.10 4.56 9.23
N GLN A 92 -0.44 5.11 10.32
CA GLN A 92 0.32 5.57 11.48
C GLN A 92 1.10 4.46 12.17
N ARG A 93 0.54 3.24 12.22
CA ARG A 93 1.22 2.07 12.80
C ARG A 93 2.61 1.83 12.19
N MET A 94 2.78 2.12 10.90
CA MET A 94 4.04 1.96 10.18
C MET A 94 4.78 3.28 9.95
N ASN A 95 4.26 4.39 10.49
CA ASN A 95 4.76 5.73 10.20
C ASN A 95 4.87 5.98 8.68
N GLN A 96 3.79 5.72 7.96
CA GLN A 96 3.70 5.84 6.51
C GLN A 96 2.53 6.73 6.08
N VAL A 97 2.70 7.37 4.93
CA VAL A 97 1.63 7.99 4.16
C VAL A 97 1.52 7.23 2.83
N ILE A 98 0.30 6.79 2.53
CA ILE A 98 0.02 5.99 1.33
C ILE A 98 -0.59 6.88 0.27
N ILE A 99 0.05 6.94 -0.90
CA ILE A 99 -0.47 7.60 -2.09
C ILE A 99 -1.00 6.51 -3.01
N ALA A 100 -2.32 6.40 -3.12
CA ALA A 100 -2.98 5.30 -3.79
C ALA A 100 -3.55 5.69 -5.14
N TYR A 101 -3.35 4.82 -6.12
CA TYR A 101 -3.80 4.97 -7.50
C TYR A 101 -4.69 3.80 -7.92
N HIS A 102 -5.66 4.08 -8.80
CA HIS A 102 -6.27 3.08 -9.66
C HIS A 102 -5.47 3.01 -10.95
N ALA A 103 -5.03 1.80 -11.32
CA ALA A 103 -4.23 1.53 -12.50
C ALA A 103 -4.92 0.50 -13.39
N VAL A 104 -5.22 0.86 -14.63
CA VAL A 104 -5.65 -0.11 -15.66
C VAL A 104 -4.41 -0.69 -16.30
N CYS A 105 -4.28 -2.01 -16.23
CA CYS A 105 -3.09 -2.70 -16.68
C CYS A 105 -3.41 -3.81 -17.69
N HIS A 106 -2.43 -4.12 -18.56
CA HIS A 106 -2.50 -5.20 -19.50
C HIS A 106 -1.14 -5.89 -19.64
N GLY A 107 -1.12 -7.04 -20.32
CA GLY A 107 0.06 -7.86 -20.52
C GLY A 107 -0.10 -9.22 -19.84
N ASN A 108 1.03 -9.91 -19.67
CA ASN A 108 1.08 -11.21 -19.02
C ASN A 108 1.68 -11.06 -17.63
N VAL A 109 0.94 -11.49 -16.61
CA VAL A 109 1.43 -11.43 -15.24
C VAL A 109 2.62 -12.34 -15.04
N ARG A 110 3.73 -11.77 -14.60
CA ARG A 110 4.92 -12.46 -14.12
C ARG A 110 5.31 -11.80 -12.80
N LEU A 111 5.21 -12.55 -11.73
CA LEU A 111 5.50 -12.03 -10.39
C LEU A 111 7.01 -11.89 -10.16
N SER A 112 7.38 -10.85 -9.41
CA SER A 112 8.73 -10.71 -8.87
C SER A 112 9.03 -11.84 -7.86
N PRO A 113 10.31 -12.07 -7.48
CA PRO A 113 10.66 -13.05 -6.45
C PRO A 113 10.04 -12.79 -5.07
N GLU A 114 9.61 -11.55 -4.80
CA GLU A 114 8.98 -11.18 -3.54
C GLU A 114 7.53 -11.64 -3.43
N LEU A 115 6.86 -11.82 -4.57
CA LEU A 115 5.48 -12.27 -4.65
C LEU A 115 5.40 -13.77 -4.99
N VAL A 116 4.59 -14.50 -4.25
CA VAL A 116 4.46 -15.95 -4.42
C VAL A 116 3.19 -16.38 -5.12
N ASP A 117 2.17 -15.51 -5.17
CA ASP A 117 0.89 -15.81 -5.81
C ASP A 117 0.11 -14.51 -6.07
N TYR A 118 -0.84 -14.57 -7.00
CA TYR A 118 -1.81 -13.51 -7.21
C TYR A 118 -3.20 -14.09 -7.46
N ARG A 119 -4.22 -13.30 -7.22
CA ARG A 119 -5.61 -13.64 -7.51
C ARG A 119 -6.33 -12.49 -8.17
N LEU A 120 -7.28 -12.84 -9.02
CA LEU A 120 -8.20 -11.91 -9.66
C LEU A 120 -9.57 -12.03 -9.00
N TYR A 121 -10.13 -10.88 -8.66
CA TYR A 121 -11.44 -10.78 -8.03
C TYR A 121 -12.37 -9.89 -8.84
N ASN A 122 -13.62 -10.29 -8.99
CA ASN A 122 -14.63 -9.36 -9.46
C ASN A 122 -14.82 -8.23 -8.43
N PHE A 123 -15.25 -7.07 -8.89
CA PHE A 123 -15.47 -5.92 -7.99
C PHE A 123 -16.47 -6.22 -6.87
N ALA A 124 -17.49 -7.07 -7.16
CA ALA A 124 -18.48 -7.48 -6.18
C ALA A 124 -17.96 -8.47 -5.13
N ASP A 125 -16.87 -9.18 -5.42
CA ASP A 125 -16.41 -10.31 -4.61
C ASP A 125 -15.17 -9.96 -3.78
N VAL A 126 -14.42 -8.92 -4.16
CA VAL A 126 -13.20 -8.52 -3.46
C VAL A 126 -13.53 -7.95 -2.08
N LYS A 127 -12.78 -8.38 -1.06
CA LYS A 127 -12.91 -7.90 0.31
C LYS A 127 -11.85 -6.85 0.61
N CYS A 128 -12.23 -5.84 1.39
CA CYS A 128 -11.33 -4.82 1.90
C CYS A 128 -10.85 -5.16 3.32
N TRP A 129 -9.84 -4.45 3.78
CA TRP A 129 -9.36 -4.56 5.16
C TRP A 129 -9.29 -3.17 5.81
N PRO A 130 -9.53 -3.06 7.13
CA PRO A 130 -9.67 -1.77 7.82
C PRO A 130 -8.30 -1.19 8.23
N ALA A 131 -7.38 -1.08 7.28
CA ALA A 131 -6.07 -0.47 7.50
C ALA A 131 -5.45 -0.02 6.17
N GLY A 132 -4.74 1.09 6.16
CA GLY A 132 -3.89 1.53 5.07
C GLY A 132 -4.51 1.40 3.68
N THR A 133 -3.96 0.52 2.87
CA THR A 133 -4.36 0.29 1.47
C THR A 133 -5.78 -0.28 1.30
N GLY A 134 -6.34 -0.92 2.34
CA GLY A 134 -7.72 -1.42 2.30
C GLY A 134 -8.75 -0.30 2.14
N TYR A 135 -8.48 0.89 2.67
CA TYR A 135 -9.34 2.06 2.48
C TYR A 135 -9.28 2.60 1.05
N ALA A 136 -8.13 2.51 0.40
CA ALA A 136 -7.98 2.89 -1.00
C ALA A 136 -8.80 1.96 -1.92
N LEU A 137 -8.73 0.64 -1.67
CA LEU A 137 -9.57 -0.34 -2.38
C LEU A 137 -11.05 -0.06 -2.17
N ALA A 138 -11.47 0.23 -0.93
CA ALA A 138 -12.86 0.57 -0.61
C ALA A 138 -13.32 1.85 -1.32
N ALA A 139 -12.47 2.87 -1.39
CA ALA A 139 -12.79 4.11 -2.12
C ALA A 139 -12.98 3.85 -3.62
N PHE A 140 -12.11 3.03 -4.21
CA PHE A 140 -12.26 2.60 -5.61
C PHE A 140 -13.60 1.87 -5.84
N LEU A 141 -13.93 0.87 -5.02
CA LEU A 141 -15.18 0.11 -5.16
C LEU A 141 -16.41 1.01 -5.06
N ARG A 142 -16.44 1.94 -4.09
CA ARG A 142 -17.54 2.92 -3.97
C ARG A 142 -17.66 3.79 -5.21
N SER A 143 -16.55 4.22 -5.81
CA SER A 143 -16.57 5.02 -7.04
C SER A 143 -17.18 4.25 -8.24
N ARG A 144 -17.19 2.92 -8.16
CA ARG A 144 -17.78 2.02 -9.16
C ARG A 144 -19.18 1.54 -8.79
N GLY A 145 -19.76 2.06 -7.70
CA GLY A 145 -21.13 1.74 -7.26
C GLY A 145 -21.23 0.45 -6.44
N PHE A 146 -20.13 -0.09 -5.94
CA PHE A 146 -20.11 -1.26 -5.07
C PHE A 146 -20.04 -0.84 -3.60
N ASP A 147 -20.68 -1.62 -2.72
CA ASP A 147 -20.57 -1.47 -1.27
C ASP A 147 -19.44 -2.37 -0.76
N PRO A 148 -18.31 -1.81 -0.28
CA PRO A 148 -17.17 -2.61 0.11
C PRO A 148 -17.43 -3.37 1.41
N GLU A 149 -17.17 -4.66 1.40
CA GLU A 149 -17.19 -5.50 2.60
C GLU A 149 -15.78 -5.56 3.21
N PHE A 150 -15.69 -5.30 4.51
CA PHE A 150 -14.44 -5.35 5.25
C PHE A 150 -14.30 -6.67 6.01
N ILE A 151 -13.10 -7.26 5.94
CA ILE A 151 -12.73 -8.43 6.73
C ILE A 151 -11.86 -8.00 7.92
N ASP A 152 -11.92 -8.78 9.00
CA ASP A 152 -10.97 -8.58 10.11
C ASP A 152 -9.59 -9.13 9.70
N PRO A 153 -8.55 -8.28 9.74
CA PRO A 153 -7.20 -8.73 9.42
C PRO A 153 -6.70 -9.73 10.48
N VAL A 154 -5.98 -10.75 10.01
CA VAL A 154 -5.44 -11.83 10.87
C VAL A 154 -4.58 -11.29 12.02
N TRP A 155 -3.83 -10.20 11.80
CA TRP A 155 -3.00 -9.56 12.82
C TRP A 155 -3.79 -8.96 14.00
N ARG A 156 -5.08 -8.62 13.82
CA ARG A 156 -5.93 -8.12 14.90
C ARG A 156 -6.23 -9.24 15.91
N LYS A 157 -6.38 -10.46 15.42
CA LYS A 157 -6.62 -11.64 16.28
C LYS A 157 -5.39 -12.03 17.11
N GLU A 158 -4.18 -11.73 16.62
CA GLU A 158 -2.94 -11.99 17.34
C GLU A 158 -2.70 -10.99 18.48
N ILE A 159 -3.13 -9.74 18.33
CA ILE A 159 -3.03 -8.71 19.38
C ILE A 159 -4.00 -9.01 20.52
N ASP A 160 -5.22 -9.44 20.21
CA ASP A 160 -6.24 -9.78 21.23
C ASP A 160 -5.85 -11.04 22.05
N ASN A 161 -5.05 -11.96 21.47
CA ASN A 161 -4.56 -13.15 22.16
C ASN A 161 -3.31 -12.92 23.02
N THR A 162 -2.68 -11.74 22.96
CA THR A 162 -1.49 -11.39 23.77
C THR A 162 -1.84 -10.46 24.95
N ALA A 163 -3.13 -10.18 25.17
CA ALA A 163 -3.63 -9.28 26.22
C ALA A 163 -4.20 -10.02 27.46
N ASP A 164 -3.90 -11.34 27.62
CA ASP A 164 -4.21 -12.13 28.83
C ASP A 164 -2.95 -12.41 29.66
#